data_a7e7cc499db06d20ae1ad4637799225d
#
_entry.id   a7e7cc499db06d20ae1ad4637799225d
#
_cell.length_a   1.000
_cell.length_b   1.000
_cell.length_c   1.000
_cell.angle_alpha   90.00
_cell.angle_beta   90.00
_cell.angle_gamma   90.00
#
_symmetry.space_group_name_H-M   'P 1'
#
loop_
_entity.id
_entity.type
_entity.pdbx_description
1 polymer ?
#
loop_
_entity_poly.entity_id
_entity_poly.type
_entity_poly.pdbx_seq_one_letter_code
_entity_poly.pdbx_strand_id
1 'polypeptide(L)'
;NAANLWMARAYAGTVLLEGTTLSEGRGTTRPLELFGAPDLDAAALLAAMQALAPDWLAGCRLRPCWFEPTFHKHAGRLCQGLQIHVEDAAYDHGAFRPWRLQALAFKALRRLQPDYPLWRDFPYEYEHDRLAIDLINGSPLLRQWVDDPAAQPGDLDALARADEAAWAAARAS
;
A
#
# COMPACT_ATOMS: atom_id res chain seq x y z
N ASN A 1 4.49 -7.26 15.69
CA ASN A 1 5.42 -8.38 15.55
C ASN A 1 5.22 -9.08 14.22
N ALA A 2 6.27 -9.14 13.39
CA ALA A 2 6.24 -9.88 12.13
C ALA A 2 6.11 -11.38 12.42
N ALA A 3 5.09 -12.01 11.85
CA ALA A 3 4.83 -13.43 12.05
C ALA A 3 5.81 -14.31 11.25
N ASN A 4 6.30 -13.79 10.12
CA ASN A 4 7.16 -14.53 9.19
C ASN A 4 7.93 -13.55 8.28
N LEU A 5 8.83 -14.08 7.46
CA LEU A 5 9.64 -13.32 6.53
C LEU A 5 8.79 -12.66 5.41
N TRP A 6 7.73 -13.30 4.97
CA TRP A 6 6.87 -12.80 3.89
C TRP A 6 6.14 -11.52 4.31
N MET A 7 5.62 -11.51 5.53
CA MET A 7 5.07 -10.29 6.13
C MET A 7 6.12 -9.17 6.18
N ALA A 8 7.36 -9.47 6.60
CA ALA A 8 8.43 -8.48 6.66
C ALA A 8 8.78 -7.92 5.27
N ARG A 9 8.76 -8.75 4.23
CA ARG A 9 8.96 -8.31 2.83
C ARG A 9 7.86 -7.33 2.38
N ALA A 10 6.59 -7.63 2.67
CA ALA A 10 5.47 -6.78 2.30
C ALA A 10 5.41 -5.50 3.14
N TYR A 11 5.86 -5.54 4.40
CA TYR A 11 5.73 -4.46 5.39
C TYR A 11 6.26 -3.11 4.91
N ALA A 12 7.36 -3.08 4.16
CA ALA A 12 7.94 -1.85 3.64
C ALA A 12 6.97 -1.02 2.74
N GLY A 13 5.90 -1.66 2.25
CA GLY A 13 4.80 -0.97 1.56
C GLY A 13 3.54 -0.93 2.42
N THR A 14 3.15 -2.06 3.00
CA THR A 14 1.87 -2.18 3.72
C THR A 14 1.81 -1.40 5.03
N VAL A 15 2.94 -0.92 5.57
CA VAL A 15 2.96 0.06 6.67
C VAL A 15 2.16 1.32 6.33
N LEU A 16 2.12 1.74 5.08
CA LEU A 16 1.35 2.90 4.61
C LEU A 16 -0.16 2.76 4.86
N LEU A 17 -0.66 1.51 4.99
CA LEU A 17 -2.06 1.25 5.29
C LEU A 17 -2.51 1.84 6.63
N GLU A 18 -1.60 2.04 7.58
CA GLU A 18 -1.93 2.65 8.88
C GLU A 18 -2.50 4.06 8.72
N GLY A 19 -2.05 4.80 7.72
CA GLY A 19 -2.57 6.13 7.38
C GLY A 19 -3.87 6.12 6.57
N THR A 20 -4.47 4.94 6.32
CA THR A 20 -5.66 4.79 5.49
C THR A 20 -6.82 4.10 6.20
N THR A 21 -7.99 4.15 5.59
CA THR A 21 -9.18 3.43 6.04
C THR A 21 -9.14 1.95 5.67
N LEU A 22 -8.24 1.53 4.78
CA LEU A 22 -8.09 0.13 4.40
C LEU A 22 -7.54 -0.70 5.56
N SER A 23 -8.12 -1.87 5.78
CA SER A 23 -7.60 -2.84 6.75
C SER A 23 -6.36 -3.54 6.20
N GLU A 24 -5.37 -3.69 7.04
CA GLU A 24 -4.18 -4.52 6.82
C GLU A 24 -4.35 -5.96 7.34
N GLY A 25 -5.60 -6.38 7.58
CA GLY A 25 -5.94 -7.75 7.99
C GLY A 25 -5.51 -8.13 9.39
N ARG A 26 -5.57 -7.20 10.36
CA ARG A 26 -5.19 -7.49 11.75
C ARG A 26 -6.06 -8.59 12.36
N GLY A 27 -5.41 -9.57 12.99
CA GLY A 27 -6.05 -10.74 13.59
C GLY A 27 -6.37 -11.84 12.59
N THR A 28 -6.04 -11.69 11.31
CA THR A 28 -6.02 -12.81 10.36
C THR A 28 -4.71 -13.60 10.45
N THR A 29 -4.61 -14.70 9.73
CA THR A 29 -3.38 -15.50 9.65
C THR A 29 -2.29 -14.86 8.79
N ARG A 30 -2.61 -13.78 8.04
CA ARG A 30 -1.71 -13.09 7.09
C ARG A 30 -1.78 -11.55 7.25
N PRO A 31 -1.62 -11.01 8.47
CA PRO A 31 -1.64 -9.58 8.67
C PRO A 31 -0.51 -8.91 7.89
N LEU A 32 -0.79 -7.74 7.30
CA LEU A 32 0.15 -6.96 6.48
C LEU A 32 0.63 -7.65 5.17
N GLU A 33 0.15 -8.85 4.89
CA GLU A 33 0.28 -9.50 3.59
C GLU A 33 -1.00 -9.37 2.76
N LEU A 34 -2.07 -8.81 3.34
CA LEU A 34 -3.32 -8.51 2.67
C LEU A 34 -3.87 -7.15 3.11
N PHE A 35 -4.65 -6.55 2.23
CA PHE A 35 -5.32 -5.29 2.51
C PHE A 35 -6.65 -5.18 1.79
N GLY A 36 -7.57 -4.44 2.36
CA GLY A 36 -8.90 -4.25 1.76
C GLY A 36 -9.91 -3.58 2.68
N ALA A 37 -11.16 -3.59 2.23
CA ALA A 37 -12.30 -3.03 2.97
C ALA A 37 -13.61 -3.74 2.56
N PRO A 38 -14.71 -3.58 3.32
CA PRO A 38 -15.98 -4.25 3.00
C PRO A 38 -16.62 -3.80 1.69
N ASP A 39 -16.34 -2.59 1.24
CA ASP A 39 -16.92 -1.91 0.08
C ASP A 39 -16.01 -1.87 -1.15
N LEU A 40 -14.91 -2.62 -1.12
CA LEU A 40 -13.98 -2.74 -2.23
C LEU A 40 -14.42 -3.80 -3.25
N ASP A 41 -14.21 -3.50 -4.54
CA ASP A 41 -14.12 -4.52 -5.59
C ASP A 41 -12.66 -4.87 -5.85
N ALA A 42 -12.20 -5.97 -5.28
CA ALA A 42 -10.81 -6.41 -5.37
C ALA A 42 -10.38 -6.77 -6.80
N ALA A 43 -11.29 -7.27 -7.63
CA ALA A 43 -10.99 -7.61 -9.01
C ALA A 43 -10.82 -6.35 -9.87
N ALA A 44 -11.71 -5.38 -9.71
CA ALA A 44 -11.61 -4.08 -10.38
C ALA A 44 -10.34 -3.32 -9.92
N LEU A 45 -10.02 -3.35 -8.63
CA LEU A 45 -8.79 -2.75 -8.10
C LEU A 45 -7.55 -3.35 -8.76
N LEU A 46 -7.44 -4.68 -8.80
CA LEU A 46 -6.30 -5.37 -9.43
C LEU A 46 -6.19 -5.04 -10.91
N ALA A 47 -7.30 -5.05 -11.64
CA ALA A 47 -7.32 -4.70 -13.07
C ALA A 47 -6.85 -3.25 -13.30
N ALA A 48 -7.29 -2.30 -12.45
CA ALA A 48 -6.87 -0.91 -12.53
C ALA A 48 -5.35 -0.75 -12.23
N MET A 49 -4.82 -1.46 -11.24
CA MET A 49 -3.39 -1.48 -10.95
C MET A 49 -2.58 -2.00 -12.12
N GLN A 50 -3.02 -3.11 -12.74
CA GLN A 50 -2.37 -3.70 -13.92
C GLN A 50 -2.39 -2.78 -15.13
N ALA A 51 -3.47 -2.03 -15.32
CA ALA A 51 -3.59 -1.07 -16.41
C ALA A 51 -2.72 0.18 -16.21
N LEU A 52 -2.51 0.61 -14.96
CA LEU A 52 -1.78 1.83 -14.64
C LEU A 52 -0.26 1.66 -14.68
N ALA A 53 0.28 0.63 -14.04
CA ALA A 53 1.72 0.39 -13.93
C ALA A 53 2.00 -1.10 -13.69
N PRO A 54 1.91 -1.96 -14.71
CA PRO A 54 2.15 -3.40 -14.57
C PRO A 54 3.55 -3.72 -14.02
N ASP A 55 4.56 -2.93 -14.37
CA ASP A 55 5.93 -3.13 -13.91
C ASP A 55 6.10 -2.95 -12.40
N TRP A 56 5.24 -2.16 -11.75
CA TRP A 56 5.27 -1.99 -10.30
C TRP A 56 4.70 -3.19 -9.54
N LEU A 57 4.10 -4.15 -10.25
CA LEU A 57 3.59 -5.39 -9.70
C LEU A 57 4.58 -6.55 -9.87
N ALA A 58 5.74 -6.29 -10.46
CA ALA A 58 6.76 -7.31 -10.65
C ALA A 58 7.34 -7.80 -9.31
N GLY A 59 7.85 -9.04 -9.31
CA GLY A 59 8.50 -9.65 -8.14
C GLY A 59 7.56 -10.12 -7.04
N CYS A 60 6.24 -10.10 -7.28
CA CYS A 60 5.23 -10.72 -6.42
C CYS A 60 4.03 -11.19 -7.24
N ARG A 61 3.09 -11.86 -6.58
CA ARG A 61 1.79 -12.18 -7.18
C ARG A 61 0.68 -11.60 -6.30
N LEU A 62 -0.23 -10.88 -6.92
CA LEU A 62 -1.43 -10.39 -6.27
C LEU A 62 -2.62 -11.32 -6.55
N ARG A 63 -3.44 -11.54 -5.54
CA ARG A 63 -4.65 -12.35 -5.64
C ARG A 63 -5.81 -11.65 -4.93
N PRO A 64 -6.97 -11.47 -5.59
CA PRO A 64 -8.19 -11.08 -4.90
C PRO A 64 -8.53 -12.10 -3.80
N CYS A 65 -8.92 -11.62 -2.64
CA CYS A 65 -9.27 -12.45 -1.49
C CYS A 65 -10.38 -11.82 -0.64
N TRP A 66 -10.97 -12.66 0.21
CA TRP A 66 -11.90 -12.27 1.25
C TRP A 66 -11.25 -12.53 2.60
N PHE A 67 -11.44 -11.62 3.56
CA PHE A 67 -10.92 -11.78 4.90
C PHE A 67 -11.76 -10.99 5.91
N GLU A 68 -11.72 -11.39 7.15
CA GLU A 68 -12.39 -10.70 8.26
C GLU A 68 -11.35 -10.35 9.32
N PRO A 69 -11.04 -9.06 9.52
CA PRO A 69 -10.18 -8.62 10.62
C PRO A 69 -10.85 -8.87 11.97
N THR A 70 -10.09 -9.31 12.96
CA THR A 70 -10.65 -9.55 14.30
C THR A 70 -10.52 -8.35 15.23
N PHE A 71 -9.68 -7.37 14.88
CA PHE A 71 -9.55 -6.12 15.62
C PHE A 71 -9.06 -4.97 14.71
N HIS A 72 -9.14 -3.74 15.22
CA HIS A 72 -8.79 -2.49 14.54
C HIS A 72 -9.77 -2.17 13.38
N LYS A 73 -9.28 -1.79 12.20
CA LYS A 73 -10.13 -1.36 11.07
C LYS A 73 -11.00 -2.50 10.56
N HIS A 74 -12.28 -2.24 10.44
CA HIS A 74 -13.30 -3.18 9.93
C HIS A 74 -13.41 -4.50 10.70
N ALA A 75 -13.07 -4.51 12.01
CA ALA A 75 -13.19 -5.71 12.85
C ALA A 75 -14.59 -6.34 12.76
N GLY A 76 -14.66 -7.65 12.56
CA GLY A 76 -15.90 -8.42 12.43
C GLY A 76 -16.70 -8.16 11.15
N ARG A 77 -16.09 -7.49 10.15
CA ARG A 77 -16.71 -7.26 8.85
C ARG A 77 -15.98 -8.00 7.75
N LEU A 78 -16.71 -8.66 6.88
CA LEU A 78 -16.13 -9.30 5.70
C LEU A 78 -15.60 -8.24 4.74
N CYS A 79 -14.31 -8.25 4.49
CA CYS A 79 -13.61 -7.36 3.57
C CYS A 79 -13.28 -8.08 2.26
N GLN A 80 -13.33 -7.36 1.15
CA GLN A 80 -12.66 -7.72 -0.08
C GLN A 80 -11.33 -7.00 -0.19
N GLY A 81 -10.34 -7.65 -0.79
CA GLY A 81 -9.05 -7.03 -0.96
C GLY A 81 -8.06 -7.87 -1.75
N LEU A 82 -6.81 -7.50 -1.65
CA LEU A 82 -5.71 -8.18 -2.32
C LEU A 82 -4.76 -8.81 -1.31
N GLN A 83 -4.35 -10.04 -1.59
CA GLN A 83 -3.24 -10.70 -0.92
C GLN A 83 -1.97 -10.56 -1.74
N ILE A 84 -0.88 -10.17 -1.08
CA ILE A 84 0.45 -10.03 -1.67
C ILE A 84 1.21 -11.31 -1.38
N HIS A 85 1.48 -12.09 -2.42
CA HIS A 85 2.28 -13.30 -2.34
C HIS A 85 3.75 -12.98 -2.65
N VAL A 86 4.59 -13.13 -1.64
CA VAL A 86 6.05 -12.95 -1.70
C VAL A 86 6.77 -14.18 -1.17
N GLU A 87 6.11 -15.32 -1.25
CA GLU A 87 6.66 -16.63 -1.00
C GLU A 87 7.58 -17.05 -2.17
N ASP A 88 8.46 -17.98 -1.93
CA ASP A 88 9.60 -18.38 -2.75
C ASP A 88 9.41 -18.33 -4.27
N ALA A 89 8.45 -19.07 -4.83
CA ALA A 89 8.25 -19.13 -6.28
C ALA A 89 7.59 -17.86 -6.88
N ALA A 90 6.99 -17.02 -6.05
CA ALA A 90 6.34 -15.78 -6.48
C ALA A 90 7.21 -14.54 -6.26
N TYR A 91 8.33 -14.68 -5.57
CA TYR A 91 9.14 -13.58 -5.10
C TYR A 91 10.43 -13.41 -5.89
N ASP A 92 10.60 -12.21 -6.46
CA ASP A 92 11.89 -11.74 -6.99
C ASP A 92 12.33 -10.50 -6.22
N HIS A 93 13.38 -10.65 -5.42
CA HIS A 93 13.95 -9.57 -4.61
C HIS A 93 14.42 -8.38 -5.45
N GLY A 94 14.96 -8.64 -6.63
CA GLY A 94 15.44 -7.59 -7.54
C GLY A 94 14.32 -6.75 -8.16
N ALA A 95 13.12 -7.34 -8.32
CA ALA A 95 11.99 -6.70 -8.98
C ALA A 95 10.94 -6.16 -8.01
N PHE A 96 10.76 -6.76 -6.83
CA PHE A 96 9.71 -6.37 -5.89
C PHE A 96 9.90 -4.96 -5.32
N ARG A 97 8.87 -4.13 -5.47
CA ARG A 97 8.85 -2.71 -5.04
C ARG A 97 7.63 -2.46 -4.15
N PRO A 98 7.66 -2.87 -2.86
CA PRO A 98 6.49 -2.85 -1.98
C PRO A 98 5.88 -1.46 -1.79
N TRP A 99 6.69 -0.41 -1.68
CA TRP A 99 6.20 0.96 -1.57
C TRP A 99 5.45 1.40 -2.84
N ARG A 100 6.03 1.16 -4.04
CA ARG A 100 5.38 1.48 -5.32
C ARG A 100 4.09 0.68 -5.52
N LEU A 101 4.09 -0.60 -5.14
CA LEU A 101 2.89 -1.44 -5.19
C LEU A 101 1.76 -0.86 -4.34
N GLN A 102 2.06 -0.47 -3.10
CA GLN A 102 1.05 0.09 -2.21
C GLN A 102 0.58 1.48 -2.68
N ALA A 103 1.48 2.33 -3.13
CA ALA A 103 1.15 3.62 -3.75
C ALA A 103 0.22 3.45 -4.96
N LEU A 104 0.51 2.46 -5.82
CA LEU A 104 -0.31 2.13 -6.98
C LEU A 104 -1.71 1.67 -6.58
N ALA A 105 -1.84 0.87 -5.52
CA ALA A 105 -3.13 0.45 -5.00
C ALA A 105 -3.98 1.64 -4.56
N PHE A 106 -3.39 2.61 -3.87
CA PHE A 106 -4.08 3.84 -3.47
C PHE A 106 -4.51 4.67 -4.67
N LYS A 107 -3.62 4.83 -5.65
CA LYS A 107 -3.91 5.58 -6.89
C LYS A 107 -5.02 4.93 -7.71
N ALA A 108 -4.96 3.60 -7.86
CA ALA A 108 -5.98 2.84 -8.57
C ALA A 108 -7.35 2.96 -7.88
N LEU A 109 -7.39 2.85 -6.56
CA LEU A 109 -8.62 3.03 -5.78
C LEU A 109 -9.18 4.44 -5.95
N ARG A 110 -8.35 5.48 -5.84
CA ARG A 110 -8.77 6.87 -6.03
C ARG A 110 -9.34 7.12 -7.42
N ARG A 111 -8.78 6.49 -8.47
CA ARG A 111 -9.32 6.59 -9.84
C ARG A 111 -10.64 5.84 -10.02
N LEU A 112 -10.81 4.68 -9.39
CA LEU A 112 -12.06 3.92 -9.42
C LEU A 112 -13.18 4.60 -8.62
N GLN A 113 -12.82 5.17 -7.49
CA GLN A 113 -13.74 5.78 -6.53
C GLN A 113 -13.17 7.12 -6.06
N PRO A 114 -13.38 8.22 -6.82
CA PRO A 114 -12.79 9.53 -6.50
C PRO A 114 -13.12 10.05 -5.10
N ASP A 115 -14.32 9.76 -4.61
CA ASP A 115 -14.82 10.22 -3.29
C ASP A 115 -14.55 9.21 -2.15
N TYR A 116 -13.81 8.13 -2.42
CA TYR A 116 -13.50 7.15 -1.38
C TYR A 116 -12.75 7.80 -0.20
N PRO A 117 -13.20 7.63 1.06
CA PRO A 117 -12.55 8.22 2.23
C PRO A 117 -11.26 7.48 2.58
N LEU A 118 -10.26 7.55 1.68
CA LEU A 118 -9.05 6.75 1.77
C LEU A 118 -8.19 7.12 2.98
N TRP A 119 -8.02 8.41 3.24
CA TRP A 119 -7.11 8.88 4.28
C TRP A 119 -7.79 8.91 5.64
N ARG A 120 -7.09 8.41 6.66
CA ARG A 120 -7.56 8.50 8.03
C ARG A 120 -7.13 9.83 8.64
N ASP A 121 -8.11 10.58 9.15
CA ASP A 121 -7.88 11.77 9.95
C ASP A 121 -8.00 11.37 11.43
N PHE A 122 -6.86 11.14 12.07
CA PHE A 122 -6.76 10.78 13.49
C PHE A 122 -5.35 11.14 14.00
N PRO A 123 -5.21 11.45 15.29
CA PRO A 123 -3.90 11.66 15.89
C PRO A 123 -3.02 10.42 15.72
N TYR A 124 -1.83 10.62 15.16
CA TYR A 124 -0.86 9.55 14.96
C TYR A 124 0.38 9.79 15.82
N GLU A 125 0.68 8.85 16.71
CA GLU A 125 1.71 9.01 17.74
C GLU A 125 1.45 10.27 18.59
N TYR A 126 2.31 11.27 18.52
CA TYR A 126 2.20 12.54 19.25
C TYR A 126 1.87 13.72 18.33
N GLU A 127 1.52 13.48 17.07
CA GLU A 127 1.23 14.49 16.06
C GLU A 127 -0.29 14.61 15.85
N HIS A 128 -0.79 15.85 15.82
CA HIS A 128 -2.21 16.17 15.70
C HIS A 128 -2.54 17.03 14.46
N ASP A 129 -1.52 17.64 13.84
CA ASP A 129 -1.71 18.65 12.79
C ASP A 129 -1.46 18.10 11.37
N ARG A 130 -0.91 16.90 11.26
CA ARG A 130 -0.61 16.24 10.00
C ARG A 130 -1.30 14.88 9.89
N LEU A 131 -1.71 14.53 8.69
CA LEU A 131 -2.27 13.20 8.44
C LEU A 131 -1.23 12.10 8.67
N ALA A 132 -1.65 10.99 9.24
CA ALA A 132 -0.79 9.84 9.51
C ALA A 132 -0.04 9.35 8.26
N ILE A 133 -0.69 9.38 7.09
CA ILE A 133 -0.05 8.99 5.84
C ILE A 133 1.15 9.87 5.48
N ASP A 134 1.08 11.18 5.75
CA ASP A 134 2.17 12.11 5.47
C ASP A 134 3.35 11.90 6.43
N LEU A 135 3.08 11.50 7.67
CA LEU A 135 4.09 11.14 8.66
C LEU A 135 4.79 9.83 8.30
N ILE A 136 4.02 8.79 8.00
CA ILE A 136 4.53 7.45 7.68
C ILE A 136 5.35 7.48 6.39
N ASN A 137 4.90 8.24 5.40
CA ASN A 137 5.63 8.41 4.13
C ASN A 137 6.81 9.41 4.25
N GLY A 138 6.86 10.21 5.30
CA GLY A 138 7.88 11.24 5.51
C GLY A 138 7.59 12.56 4.77
N SER A 139 6.56 12.63 3.95
CA SER A 139 6.14 13.83 3.23
C SER A 139 4.69 13.70 2.72
N PRO A 140 4.01 14.82 2.38
CA PRO A 140 2.68 14.79 1.78
C PRO A 140 2.67 14.41 0.29
N LEU A 141 3.83 14.23 -0.34
CA LEU A 141 3.96 14.04 -1.79
C LEU A 141 3.21 12.79 -2.29
N LEU A 142 3.28 11.68 -1.56
CA LEU A 142 2.53 10.47 -1.92
C LEU A 142 1.03 10.74 -1.96
N ARG A 143 0.48 11.34 -0.91
CA ARG A 143 -0.95 11.64 -0.82
C ARG A 143 -1.37 12.61 -1.92
N GLN A 144 -0.61 13.69 -2.13
CA GLN A 144 -0.86 14.66 -3.19
C GLN A 144 -0.85 14.01 -4.57
N TRP A 145 0.11 13.13 -4.84
CA TRP A 145 0.16 12.36 -6.08
C TRP A 145 -1.05 11.42 -6.24
N VAL A 146 -1.47 10.76 -5.18
CA VAL A 146 -2.65 9.87 -5.20
C VAL A 146 -3.91 10.68 -5.52
N ASP A 147 -4.08 11.83 -4.89
CA ASP A 147 -5.30 12.64 -4.99
C ASP A 147 -5.36 13.50 -6.26
N ASP A 148 -4.24 13.78 -6.93
CA ASP A 148 -4.21 14.51 -8.19
C ASP A 148 -4.67 13.62 -9.37
N PRO A 149 -5.84 13.87 -9.99
CA PRO A 149 -6.35 13.03 -11.07
C PRO A 149 -5.46 13.02 -12.33
N ALA A 150 -4.64 14.05 -12.52
CA ALA A 150 -3.75 14.18 -13.69
C ALA A 150 -2.44 13.42 -13.51
N ALA A 151 -1.97 13.23 -12.28
CA ALA A 151 -0.67 12.62 -11.98
C ALA A 151 -0.59 11.16 -12.45
N GLN A 152 0.53 10.82 -13.06
CA GLN A 152 0.82 9.50 -13.64
C GLN A 152 1.87 8.74 -12.80
N PRO A 153 1.98 7.42 -12.95
CA PRO A 153 3.01 6.63 -12.24
C PRO A 153 4.43 7.16 -12.44
N GLY A 154 4.77 7.65 -13.65
CA GLY A 154 6.08 8.22 -13.94
C GLY A 154 6.44 9.44 -13.10
N ASP A 155 5.46 10.24 -12.68
CA ASP A 155 5.71 11.41 -11.84
C ASP A 155 6.18 10.99 -10.44
N LEU A 156 5.49 10.01 -9.84
CA LEU A 156 5.90 9.47 -8.53
C LEU A 156 7.25 8.74 -8.62
N ASP A 157 7.47 8.01 -9.71
CA ASP A 157 8.73 7.30 -9.94
C ASP A 157 9.92 8.28 -10.07
N ALA A 158 9.71 9.42 -10.71
CA ALA A 158 10.74 10.47 -10.80
C ALA A 158 11.09 11.06 -9.42
N LEU A 159 10.09 11.32 -8.58
CA LEU A 159 10.29 11.76 -7.20
C LEU A 159 11.05 10.71 -6.37
N ALA A 160 10.61 9.45 -6.42
CA ALA A 160 11.23 8.37 -5.66
C ALA A 160 12.70 8.12 -6.06
N ARG A 161 13.03 8.19 -7.35
CA ARG A 161 14.42 8.01 -7.82
C ARG A 161 15.39 9.05 -7.28
N ALA A 162 14.95 10.29 -7.11
CA ALA A 162 15.78 11.33 -6.52
C ALA A 162 16.17 10.98 -5.08
N ASP A 163 15.18 10.56 -4.28
CA ASP A 163 15.40 10.16 -2.89
C ASP A 163 16.21 8.86 -2.79
N GLU A 164 15.93 7.87 -3.65
CA GLU A 164 16.69 6.62 -3.73
C GLU A 164 18.17 6.87 -4.05
N ALA A 165 18.47 7.78 -4.99
CA ALA A 165 19.84 8.14 -5.35
C ALA A 165 20.55 8.86 -4.20
N ALA A 166 19.89 9.80 -3.54
CA ALA A 166 20.44 10.51 -2.39
C ALA A 166 20.74 9.55 -1.23
N TRP A 167 19.81 8.64 -0.95
CA TRP A 167 19.99 7.61 0.08
C TRP A 167 21.12 6.64 -0.24
N ALA A 168 21.21 6.18 -1.49
CA ALA A 168 22.28 5.28 -1.92
C ALA A 168 23.66 5.92 -1.75
N ALA A 169 23.80 7.22 -2.09
CA ALA A 169 25.03 7.98 -1.90
C ALA A 169 25.38 8.13 -0.41
N ALA A 170 24.41 8.49 0.42
CA ALA A 170 24.61 8.65 1.87
C ALA A 170 25.01 7.34 2.56
N ARG A 171 24.52 6.19 2.07
CA ARG A 171 24.81 4.87 2.65
C ARG A 171 26.17 4.31 2.22
N ALA A 172 26.74 4.81 1.13
CA ALA A 172 28.05 4.38 0.61
C ALA A 172 29.23 5.12 1.27
N SER A 173 28.95 6.20 2.02
CA SER A 173 29.93 6.99 2.80
C SER A 173 30.09 6.41 4.21
#